data_69a558520e184f3a3b02124783d290f8
#
_entry.id   69a558520e184f3a3b02124783d290f8
#
_cell.length_a   1.000
_cell.length_b   1.000
_cell.length_c   1.000
_cell.angle_alpha   90.00
_cell.angle_beta   90.00
_cell.angle_gamma   90.00
#
_symmetry.space_group_name_H-M   'P 1'
#
loop_
_entity.id
_entity.type
_entity.pdbx_description
1 polymer ?
#
loop_
_entity_poly.entity_id
_entity_poly.type
_entity_poly.pdbx_seq_one_letter_code
_entity_poly.pdbx_strand_id
1 'polypeptide(L)'
;MSKEQSYQNAASELLRLVGGKENVISAAHCATRLRLVLKDESKADVDGILKTELVKGQFSTGGQFQIIIGSGTVDEVYKYFIQYADIKESTKNEVKKAADQKMNPLQKLVKMLADVFVPIIPALVASGLLMGLNNVLTAEGLFVSGKSLVEVYPNIADLAAMINTFASAAYAFLPILVGFSATKMFGGNPYLGAVMGMIMVSGDLLNAYSYGTAITEGTVPVWHIGALTIEKVGYQGTVLPVLAAAAILAFIEKKLHKVVPEYLDNLLTPALSVLVTAFLTFTVVGGVMRTAGDWITNGILWLHDTLGVVGGFIFGFIYAPLTMTGMHHSLLPVDIQLIAAGGSFLFAIAACNNVAQGGATLAAMFCAKDKKMKSIAVSSGISALLGITEPAMFGVNLKMKYPFYAAMFGSAVGCAYVTLTNVQNISPGAAGIIGFVCIKSGGMLNYMIGILISLVVGFAVTMALSKHSKFKEV
;
A
#
# COMPACT_ATOMS: atom_id res chain seq x y z
N MET A 1 -17.07 -31.21 -25.24
CA MET A 1 -16.14 -30.30 -25.94
C MET A 1 -14.69 -30.66 -25.59
N SER A 2 -13.76 -30.55 -26.55
CA SER A 2 -12.35 -30.65 -26.21
C SER A 2 -11.93 -29.44 -25.37
N LYS A 3 -10.87 -29.58 -24.54
CA LYS A 3 -10.35 -28.45 -23.74
C LYS A 3 -9.97 -27.25 -24.63
N GLU A 4 -9.43 -27.54 -25.79
CA GLU A 4 -9.02 -26.53 -26.77
C GLU A 4 -10.21 -25.73 -27.31
N GLN A 5 -11.31 -26.38 -27.58
CA GLN A 5 -12.54 -25.76 -28.03
C GLN A 5 -13.19 -24.86 -26.95
N SER A 6 -13.05 -25.23 -25.67
CA SER A 6 -13.47 -24.41 -24.53
C SER A 6 -12.62 -23.12 -24.43
N TYR A 7 -11.30 -23.19 -24.69
CA TYR A 7 -10.41 -22.01 -24.72
C TYR A 7 -10.73 -21.05 -25.86
N GLN A 8 -10.97 -21.58 -27.06
CA GLN A 8 -11.35 -20.80 -28.23
C GLN A 8 -12.68 -20.09 -28.03
N ASN A 9 -13.70 -20.81 -27.52
CA ASN A 9 -15.01 -20.25 -27.24
C ASN A 9 -14.94 -19.16 -26.19
N ALA A 10 -14.21 -19.39 -25.09
CA ALA A 10 -14.04 -18.40 -24.04
C ALA A 10 -13.31 -17.14 -24.57
N ALA A 11 -12.27 -17.29 -25.37
CA ALA A 11 -11.53 -16.16 -25.95
C ALA A 11 -12.41 -15.32 -26.90
N SER A 12 -13.17 -15.98 -27.78
CA SER A 12 -14.11 -15.32 -28.71
C SER A 12 -15.24 -14.60 -27.98
N GLU A 13 -15.81 -15.25 -26.98
CA GLU A 13 -16.90 -14.67 -26.19
C GLU A 13 -16.39 -13.49 -25.35
N LEU A 14 -15.25 -13.61 -24.69
CA LEU A 14 -14.64 -12.52 -23.95
C LEU A 14 -14.36 -11.32 -24.85
N LEU A 15 -13.82 -11.53 -26.06
CA LEU A 15 -13.59 -10.45 -27.00
C LEU A 15 -14.89 -9.71 -27.37
N ARG A 16 -15.96 -10.43 -27.60
CA ARG A 16 -17.28 -9.85 -27.88
C ARG A 16 -17.79 -9.04 -26.69
N LEU A 17 -17.69 -9.61 -25.48
CA LEU A 17 -18.22 -9.04 -24.26
C LEU A 17 -17.44 -7.82 -23.76
N VAL A 18 -16.15 -7.67 -24.12
CA VAL A 18 -15.38 -6.45 -23.82
C VAL A 18 -15.61 -5.33 -24.84
N GLY A 19 -16.57 -5.48 -25.77
CA GLY A 19 -16.92 -4.48 -26.77
C GLY A 19 -16.23 -4.65 -28.12
N GLY A 20 -15.72 -5.86 -28.41
CA GLY A 20 -15.10 -6.23 -29.69
C GLY A 20 -13.65 -5.73 -29.84
N LYS A 21 -13.02 -6.11 -30.97
CA LYS A 21 -11.61 -5.77 -31.25
C LYS A 21 -11.33 -4.28 -31.27
N GLU A 22 -12.28 -3.48 -31.72
CA GLU A 22 -12.14 -2.02 -31.81
C GLU A 22 -12.05 -1.35 -30.42
N ASN A 23 -12.50 -2.02 -29.36
CA ASN A 23 -12.45 -1.52 -27.99
C ASN A 23 -11.17 -1.94 -27.25
N VAL A 24 -10.42 -2.92 -27.74
CA VAL A 24 -9.18 -3.39 -27.12
C VAL A 24 -7.98 -2.61 -27.64
N ILE A 25 -7.29 -1.89 -26.77
CA ILE A 25 -6.05 -1.14 -27.09
C ILE A 25 -4.83 -2.05 -26.98
N SER A 26 -4.79 -2.86 -25.91
CA SER A 26 -3.64 -3.69 -25.58
C SER A 26 -4.08 -4.83 -24.67
N ALA A 27 -3.45 -5.99 -24.82
CA ALA A 27 -3.70 -7.17 -24.00
C ALA A 27 -2.38 -7.81 -23.55
N ALA A 28 -2.33 -8.25 -22.31
CA ALA A 28 -1.28 -9.12 -21.76
C ALA A 28 -1.91 -10.09 -20.75
N HIS A 29 -1.14 -11.05 -20.27
CA HIS A 29 -1.58 -11.94 -19.22
C HIS A 29 -0.51 -12.06 -18.11
N CYS A 30 -0.92 -12.54 -16.94
CA CYS A 30 -0.02 -13.04 -15.90
C CYS A 30 -0.43 -14.46 -15.55
N ALA A 31 0.19 -15.09 -14.58
CA ALA A 31 -0.05 -16.47 -14.22
C ALA A 31 -1.54 -16.87 -14.08
N THR A 32 -2.44 -15.92 -13.77
CA THR A 32 -3.85 -16.21 -13.50
C THR A 32 -4.85 -15.26 -14.15
N ARG A 33 -4.40 -14.15 -14.80
CA ARG A 33 -5.30 -13.07 -15.23
C ARG A 33 -4.99 -12.62 -16.64
N LEU A 34 -6.04 -12.42 -17.43
CA LEU A 34 -6.01 -11.65 -18.68
C LEU A 34 -6.12 -10.16 -18.31
N ARG A 35 -5.22 -9.33 -18.82
CA ARG A 35 -5.14 -7.88 -18.57
C ARG A 35 -5.34 -7.11 -19.85
N LEU A 36 -6.38 -6.31 -19.89
CA LEU A 36 -6.77 -5.54 -21.07
C LEU A 36 -6.71 -4.04 -20.78
N VAL A 37 -6.39 -3.24 -21.76
CA VAL A 37 -6.67 -1.81 -21.78
C VAL A 37 -7.75 -1.59 -22.82
N LEU A 38 -8.93 -1.17 -22.38
CA LEU A 38 -10.09 -0.91 -23.24
C LEU A 38 -10.16 0.57 -23.59
N LYS A 39 -10.61 0.93 -24.79
CA LYS A 39 -10.89 2.32 -25.16
C LYS A 39 -12.00 2.90 -24.29
N ASP A 40 -13.03 2.11 -24.05
CA ASP A 40 -14.21 2.48 -23.28
C ASP A 40 -14.67 1.27 -22.46
N GLU A 41 -14.47 1.32 -21.14
CA GLU A 41 -14.86 0.24 -20.24
C GLU A 41 -16.39 0.11 -20.09
N SER A 42 -17.17 1.15 -20.40
CA SER A 42 -18.65 1.10 -20.31
C SER A 42 -19.26 0.18 -21.37
N LYS A 43 -18.52 -0.15 -22.43
CA LYS A 43 -18.93 -1.11 -23.46
C LYS A 43 -18.75 -2.56 -23.06
N ALA A 44 -18.09 -2.83 -21.94
CA ALA A 44 -17.88 -4.19 -21.46
C ALA A 44 -19.11 -4.68 -20.69
N ASP A 45 -19.66 -5.80 -21.14
CA ASP A 45 -20.72 -6.53 -20.44
C ASP A 45 -20.11 -7.37 -19.30
N VAL A 46 -19.97 -6.76 -18.13
CA VAL A 46 -19.36 -7.39 -16.95
C VAL A 46 -20.16 -8.61 -16.50
N ASP A 47 -21.50 -8.56 -16.54
CA ASP A 47 -22.35 -9.67 -16.10
C ASP A 47 -22.23 -10.86 -17.08
N GLY A 48 -22.11 -10.60 -18.38
CA GLY A 48 -21.81 -11.61 -19.38
C GLY A 48 -20.44 -12.23 -19.19
N ILE A 49 -19.40 -11.42 -18.96
CA ILE A 49 -18.03 -11.87 -18.69
C ILE A 49 -17.98 -12.81 -17.48
N LEU A 50 -18.67 -12.47 -16.40
CA LEU A 50 -18.71 -13.29 -15.17
C LEU A 50 -19.43 -14.64 -15.36
N LYS A 51 -20.29 -14.76 -16.39
CA LYS A 51 -20.99 -16.00 -16.76
C LYS A 51 -20.21 -16.84 -17.77
N THR A 52 -19.18 -16.29 -18.40
CA THR A 52 -18.36 -17.00 -19.36
C THR A 52 -17.64 -18.16 -18.69
N GLU A 53 -17.64 -19.34 -19.35
CA GLU A 53 -16.90 -20.51 -18.88
C GLU A 53 -15.41 -20.14 -18.67
N LEU A 54 -14.77 -20.69 -17.65
CA LEU A 54 -13.39 -20.44 -17.24
C LEU A 54 -13.15 -19.10 -16.52
N VAL A 55 -14.06 -18.14 -16.53
CA VAL A 55 -13.92 -16.88 -15.79
C VAL A 55 -14.26 -17.08 -14.33
N LYS A 56 -13.34 -16.63 -13.46
CA LYS A 56 -13.49 -16.71 -11.99
C LYS A 56 -13.80 -15.36 -11.35
N GLY A 57 -13.63 -14.26 -12.09
CA GLY A 57 -13.90 -12.93 -11.61
C GLY A 57 -13.39 -11.86 -12.58
N GLN A 58 -13.87 -10.64 -12.39
CA GLN A 58 -13.43 -9.46 -13.14
C GLN A 58 -13.31 -8.28 -12.20
N PHE A 59 -12.36 -7.37 -12.45
CA PHE A 59 -12.24 -6.07 -11.80
C PHE A 59 -11.39 -5.13 -12.64
N SER A 60 -11.61 -3.82 -12.46
CA SER A 60 -10.79 -2.78 -13.08
C SER A 60 -9.91 -2.12 -12.04
N THR A 61 -8.62 -2.00 -12.32
CA THR A 61 -7.67 -1.31 -11.46
C THR A 61 -6.53 -0.71 -12.26
N GLY A 62 -6.11 0.50 -11.89
CA GLY A 62 -4.97 1.15 -12.54
C GLY A 62 -5.14 1.33 -14.05
N GLY A 63 -6.36 1.58 -14.53
CA GLY A 63 -6.67 1.72 -15.97
C GLY A 63 -6.60 0.41 -16.75
N GLN A 64 -6.53 -0.74 -16.07
CA GLN A 64 -6.56 -2.08 -16.67
C GLN A 64 -7.85 -2.79 -16.30
N PHE A 65 -8.51 -3.35 -17.28
CA PHE A 65 -9.62 -4.28 -17.15
C PHE A 65 -9.04 -5.69 -17.00
N GLN A 66 -9.21 -6.33 -15.84
CA GLN A 66 -8.59 -7.60 -15.50
C GLN A 66 -9.65 -8.70 -15.35
N ILE A 67 -9.45 -9.82 -16.06
CA ILE A 67 -10.31 -10.99 -16.02
C ILE A 67 -9.53 -12.15 -15.39
N ILE A 68 -10.02 -12.69 -14.28
CA ILE A 68 -9.38 -13.81 -13.58
C ILE A 68 -9.84 -15.11 -14.24
N ILE A 69 -8.89 -15.87 -14.79
CA ILE A 69 -9.15 -17.15 -15.45
C ILE A 69 -8.54 -18.30 -14.65
N GLY A 70 -7.29 -18.15 -14.21
CA GLY A 70 -6.54 -19.15 -13.45
C GLY A 70 -5.26 -19.60 -14.14
N SER A 71 -4.38 -20.23 -13.35
CA SER A 71 -3.07 -20.68 -13.81
C SER A 71 -3.20 -21.81 -14.84
N GLY A 72 -2.36 -21.76 -15.89
CA GLY A 72 -2.32 -22.72 -16.99
C GLY A 72 -3.44 -22.58 -18.03
N THR A 73 -4.59 -22.00 -17.66
CA THR A 73 -5.73 -21.78 -18.56
C THR A 73 -5.65 -20.42 -19.22
N VAL A 74 -5.14 -19.43 -18.50
CA VAL A 74 -5.05 -18.03 -18.99
C VAL A 74 -4.12 -17.93 -20.19
N ASP A 75 -3.04 -18.70 -20.24
CA ASP A 75 -2.05 -18.67 -21.32
C ASP A 75 -2.68 -19.11 -22.65
N GLU A 76 -3.49 -20.17 -22.61
CA GLU A 76 -4.17 -20.69 -23.80
C GLU A 76 -5.31 -19.74 -24.26
N VAL A 77 -6.13 -19.26 -23.34
CA VAL A 77 -7.18 -18.29 -23.67
C VAL A 77 -6.58 -17.00 -24.24
N TYR A 78 -5.44 -16.53 -23.71
CA TYR A 78 -4.75 -15.34 -24.20
C TYR A 78 -4.28 -15.49 -25.65
N LYS A 79 -3.68 -16.63 -26.02
CA LYS A 79 -3.24 -16.89 -27.39
C LYS A 79 -4.38 -16.72 -28.41
N TYR A 80 -5.53 -17.33 -28.14
CA TYR A 80 -6.69 -17.19 -29.01
C TYR A 80 -7.29 -15.77 -28.95
N PHE A 81 -7.28 -15.13 -27.79
CA PHE A 81 -7.80 -13.77 -27.62
C PHE A 81 -7.04 -12.75 -28.49
N ILE A 82 -5.69 -12.75 -28.45
CA ILE A 82 -4.89 -11.82 -29.28
C ILE A 82 -5.05 -12.13 -30.77
N GLN A 83 -5.17 -13.39 -31.15
CA GLN A 83 -5.42 -13.81 -32.53
C GLN A 83 -6.76 -13.28 -33.05
N TYR A 84 -7.84 -13.42 -32.27
CA TYR A 84 -9.17 -12.94 -32.66
C TYR A 84 -9.29 -11.41 -32.57
N ALA A 85 -8.59 -10.77 -31.65
CA ALA A 85 -8.54 -9.32 -31.52
C ALA A 85 -7.68 -8.65 -32.60
N ASP A 86 -6.86 -9.41 -33.33
CA ASP A 86 -5.93 -8.93 -34.34
C ASP A 86 -4.94 -7.89 -33.78
N ILE A 87 -4.42 -8.18 -32.58
CA ILE A 87 -3.46 -7.32 -31.88
C ILE A 87 -2.15 -8.06 -31.66
N LYS A 88 -1.04 -7.30 -31.68
CA LYS A 88 0.27 -7.87 -31.36
C LYS A 88 0.32 -8.23 -29.88
N GLU A 89 1.05 -9.29 -29.57
CA GLU A 89 1.37 -9.65 -28.21
C GLU A 89 2.05 -8.45 -27.51
N SER A 90 1.47 -8.02 -26.40
CA SER A 90 1.99 -6.89 -25.64
C SER A 90 2.62 -7.38 -24.34
N THR A 91 3.75 -6.80 -23.99
CA THR A 91 4.37 -7.04 -22.68
C THR A 91 3.53 -6.40 -21.58
N LYS A 92 3.66 -6.91 -20.35
CA LYS A 92 3.01 -6.30 -19.16
C LYS A 92 3.34 -4.81 -19.02
N ASN A 93 4.55 -4.41 -19.44
CA ASN A 93 5.01 -3.02 -19.38
C ASN A 93 4.31 -2.14 -20.43
N GLU A 94 4.03 -2.65 -21.60
CA GLU A 94 3.31 -1.92 -22.66
C GLU A 94 1.85 -1.73 -22.28
N VAL A 95 1.19 -2.77 -21.76
CA VAL A 95 -0.18 -2.67 -21.21
C VAL A 95 -0.23 -1.67 -20.07
N LYS A 96 0.79 -1.66 -19.18
CA LYS A 96 0.91 -0.69 -18.10
C LYS A 96 1.04 0.75 -18.63
N LYS A 97 1.90 0.98 -19.64
CA LYS A 97 2.07 2.31 -20.25
C LYS A 97 0.79 2.80 -20.95
N ALA A 98 0.09 1.92 -21.66
CA ALA A 98 -1.18 2.25 -22.30
C ALA A 98 -2.28 2.62 -21.28
N ALA A 99 -2.33 1.92 -20.15
CA ALA A 99 -3.22 2.25 -19.03
C ALA A 99 -2.89 3.61 -18.41
N ASP A 100 -1.61 3.93 -18.25
CA ASP A 100 -1.14 5.19 -17.65
C ASP A 100 -1.56 6.43 -18.45
N GLN A 101 -1.68 6.31 -19.76
CA GLN A 101 -2.11 7.42 -20.62
C GLN A 101 -3.56 7.86 -20.34
N LYS A 102 -4.41 6.95 -19.87
CA LYS A 102 -5.83 7.21 -19.58
C LYS A 102 -6.09 7.76 -18.17
N MET A 103 -5.11 7.76 -17.30
CA MET A 103 -5.27 8.20 -15.92
C MET A 103 -5.28 9.72 -15.82
N ASN A 104 -6.14 10.24 -14.94
CA ASN A 104 -6.08 11.64 -14.52
C ASN A 104 -4.84 11.92 -13.64
N PRO A 105 -4.43 13.19 -13.44
CA PRO A 105 -3.23 13.53 -12.66
C PRO A 105 -3.22 12.95 -11.25
N LEU A 106 -4.36 12.94 -10.54
CA LEU A 106 -4.48 12.38 -9.20
C LEU A 106 -4.26 10.86 -9.20
N GLN A 107 -4.87 10.14 -10.15
CA GLN A 107 -4.67 8.71 -10.31
C GLN A 107 -3.21 8.36 -10.64
N LYS A 108 -2.53 9.19 -11.46
CA LYS A 108 -1.10 9.02 -11.76
C LYS A 108 -0.25 9.19 -10.50
N LEU A 109 -0.54 10.21 -9.68
CA LEU A 109 0.16 10.43 -8.40
C LEU A 109 -0.01 9.24 -7.45
N VAL A 110 -1.25 8.80 -7.24
CA VAL A 110 -1.56 7.64 -6.38
C VAL A 110 -0.84 6.38 -6.86
N LYS A 111 -0.89 6.12 -8.19
CA LYS A 111 -0.18 4.99 -8.78
C LYS A 111 1.33 5.09 -8.61
N MET A 112 1.90 6.28 -8.82
CA MET A 112 3.32 6.53 -8.61
C MET A 112 3.74 6.17 -7.19
N LEU A 113 3.00 6.65 -6.18
CA LEU A 113 3.26 6.31 -4.78
C LEU A 113 3.16 4.80 -4.55
N ALA A 114 2.10 4.15 -5.03
CA ALA A 114 1.95 2.70 -4.91
C ALA A 114 3.12 1.95 -5.58
N ASP A 115 3.51 2.32 -6.79
CA ASP A 115 4.62 1.68 -7.53
C ASP A 115 5.99 1.84 -6.80
N VAL A 116 6.19 2.92 -6.05
CA VAL A 116 7.38 3.14 -5.22
C VAL A 116 7.33 2.30 -3.94
N PHE A 117 6.17 2.26 -3.24
CA PHE A 117 6.09 1.67 -1.91
C PHE A 117 5.80 0.16 -1.90
N VAL A 118 5.01 -0.36 -2.84
CA VAL A 118 4.68 -1.81 -2.87
C VAL A 118 5.92 -2.72 -2.84
N PRO A 119 7.02 -2.44 -3.56
CA PRO A 119 8.22 -3.28 -3.49
C PRO A 119 8.90 -3.28 -2.11
N ILE A 120 8.77 -2.22 -1.32
CA ILE A 120 9.43 -2.09 0.00
C ILE A 120 8.54 -2.52 1.17
N ILE A 121 7.23 -2.76 0.95
CA ILE A 121 6.29 -3.23 1.98
C ILE A 121 6.83 -4.45 2.75
N PRO A 122 7.40 -5.51 2.13
CA PRO A 122 7.89 -6.66 2.89
C PRO A 122 8.97 -6.29 3.91
N ALA A 123 9.88 -5.37 3.58
CA ALA A 123 10.91 -4.89 4.50
C ALA A 123 10.31 -4.11 5.67
N LEU A 124 9.33 -3.24 5.39
CA LEU A 124 8.64 -2.46 6.42
C LEU A 124 7.80 -3.34 7.35
N VAL A 125 7.10 -4.35 6.80
CA VAL A 125 6.31 -5.29 7.60
C VAL A 125 7.22 -6.14 8.50
N ALA A 126 8.34 -6.64 7.99
CA ALA A 126 9.30 -7.40 8.80
C ALA A 126 9.83 -6.55 9.98
N SER A 127 10.27 -5.32 9.69
CA SER A 127 10.71 -4.37 10.72
C SER A 127 9.59 -4.01 11.70
N GLY A 128 8.38 -3.76 11.21
CA GLY A 128 7.23 -3.43 12.06
C GLY A 128 6.85 -4.57 13.02
N LEU A 129 6.90 -5.83 12.57
CA LEU A 129 6.65 -6.98 13.43
C LEU A 129 7.73 -7.14 14.51
N LEU A 130 9.00 -6.93 14.16
CA LEU A 130 10.09 -6.92 15.14
C LEU A 130 9.97 -5.77 16.13
N MET A 131 9.55 -4.58 15.68
CA MET A 131 9.27 -3.43 16.54
C MET A 131 8.10 -3.73 17.49
N GLY A 132 7.05 -4.38 16.99
CA GLY A 132 5.95 -4.85 17.80
C GLY A 132 6.39 -5.87 18.86
N LEU A 133 7.26 -6.81 18.51
CA LEU A 133 7.86 -7.74 19.48
C LEU A 133 8.65 -6.99 20.57
N ASN A 134 9.48 -6.01 20.16
CA ASN A 134 10.21 -5.16 21.10
C ASN A 134 9.24 -4.37 21.98
N ASN A 135 8.15 -3.83 21.42
CA ASN A 135 7.13 -3.10 22.16
C ASN A 135 6.47 -3.98 23.25
N VAL A 136 6.21 -5.26 22.97
CA VAL A 136 5.70 -6.22 23.97
C VAL A 136 6.68 -6.41 25.13
N LEU A 137 7.99 -6.37 24.87
CA LEU A 137 9.02 -6.52 25.91
C LEU A 137 9.23 -5.25 26.75
N THR A 138 9.07 -4.07 26.11
CA THR A 138 9.45 -2.78 26.70
C THR A 138 8.26 -1.92 27.16
N ALA A 139 7.02 -2.27 26.77
CA ALA A 139 5.84 -1.51 27.16
C ALA A 139 5.50 -1.72 28.64
N GLU A 140 5.37 -0.60 29.36
CA GLU A 140 4.94 -0.59 30.74
C GLU A 140 3.46 -0.97 30.88
N GLY A 141 3.12 -1.70 31.95
CA GLY A 141 1.73 -2.00 32.29
C GLY A 141 1.03 -3.04 31.43
N LEU A 142 1.73 -3.68 30.46
CA LEU A 142 1.12 -4.68 29.59
C LEU A 142 0.88 -6.01 30.32
N PHE A 143 1.83 -6.47 31.11
CA PHE A 143 1.75 -7.73 31.85
C PHE A 143 1.84 -7.51 33.38
N VAL A 144 2.61 -6.52 33.80
CA VAL A 144 2.81 -6.17 35.22
C VAL A 144 2.48 -4.70 35.41
N SER A 145 1.64 -4.40 36.37
CA SER A 145 1.19 -3.02 36.62
C SER A 145 2.38 -2.07 36.87
N GLY A 146 2.48 -1.04 36.01
CA GLY A 146 3.49 0.02 36.12
C GLY A 146 4.94 -0.41 35.81
N LYS A 147 5.14 -1.63 35.24
CA LYS A 147 6.47 -2.11 34.85
C LYS A 147 6.44 -2.79 33.51
N SER A 148 7.54 -2.68 32.77
CA SER A 148 7.81 -3.45 31.55
C SER A 148 8.39 -4.84 31.87
N LEU A 149 8.38 -5.75 30.89
CA LEU A 149 9.01 -7.07 31.07
C LEU A 149 10.54 -6.96 31.27
N VAL A 150 11.20 -6.00 30.59
CA VAL A 150 12.65 -5.78 30.75
C VAL A 150 13.02 -5.23 32.12
N GLU A 151 12.12 -4.50 32.79
CA GLU A 151 12.31 -4.06 34.18
C GLU A 151 12.11 -5.19 35.18
N VAL A 152 11.17 -6.10 34.91
CA VAL A 152 10.92 -7.28 35.77
C VAL A 152 12.01 -8.35 35.58
N TYR A 153 12.49 -8.49 34.35
CA TYR A 153 13.52 -9.48 33.97
C TYR A 153 14.70 -8.79 33.28
N PRO A 154 15.62 -8.13 34.02
CA PRO A 154 16.72 -7.37 33.44
C PRO A 154 17.65 -8.17 32.51
N ASN A 155 17.70 -9.50 32.67
CA ASN A 155 18.49 -10.39 31.82
C ASN A 155 18.01 -10.46 30.35
N ILE A 156 16.81 -9.95 30.03
CA ILE A 156 16.33 -9.87 28.65
C ILE A 156 16.50 -8.45 28.05
N ALA A 157 17.05 -7.49 28.80
CA ALA A 157 17.18 -6.10 28.34
C ALA A 157 18.06 -5.99 27.08
N ASP A 158 19.21 -6.68 27.07
CA ASP A 158 20.12 -6.70 25.92
C ASP A 158 19.49 -7.37 24.68
N LEU A 159 18.70 -8.43 24.88
CA LEU A 159 17.92 -9.05 23.82
C LEU A 159 16.90 -8.07 23.22
N ALA A 160 16.16 -7.35 24.06
CA ALA A 160 15.23 -6.33 23.63
C ALA A 160 15.94 -5.21 22.85
N ALA A 161 17.09 -4.72 23.35
CA ALA A 161 17.90 -3.72 22.66
C ALA A 161 18.39 -4.22 21.28
N MET A 162 18.83 -5.47 21.18
CA MET A 162 19.24 -6.10 19.92
C MET A 162 18.05 -6.21 18.94
N ILE A 163 16.88 -6.65 19.41
CA ILE A 163 15.66 -6.71 18.60
C ILE A 163 15.29 -5.31 18.10
N ASN A 164 15.37 -4.29 18.96
CA ASN A 164 15.10 -2.90 18.59
C ASN A 164 16.04 -2.41 17.49
N THR A 165 17.33 -2.76 17.55
CA THR A 165 18.31 -2.45 16.49
C THR A 165 17.90 -3.06 15.14
N PHE A 166 17.48 -4.33 15.13
CA PHE A 166 17.01 -5.00 13.91
C PHE A 166 15.70 -4.38 13.39
N ALA A 167 14.78 -4.08 14.30
CA ALA A 167 13.48 -3.52 14.00
C ALA A 167 13.54 -2.11 13.44
N SER A 168 14.38 -1.25 14.01
CA SER A 168 14.45 0.16 13.63
C SER A 168 15.19 0.41 12.32
N ALA A 169 16.00 -0.55 11.84
CA ALA A 169 16.88 -0.36 10.70
C ALA A 169 16.16 0.06 9.41
N ALA A 170 15.04 -0.61 9.05
CA ALA A 170 14.33 -0.27 7.81
C ALA A 170 13.66 1.11 7.87
N TYR A 171 13.32 1.62 9.04
CA TYR A 171 12.75 2.97 9.22
C TYR A 171 13.85 4.03 9.26
N ALA A 172 14.93 3.80 9.99
CA ALA A 172 16.06 4.71 10.04
C ALA A 172 16.68 4.90 8.65
N PHE A 173 16.78 3.81 7.87
CA PHE A 173 17.34 3.81 6.52
C PHE A 173 16.28 3.80 5.41
N LEU A 174 15.03 4.17 5.72
CA LEU A 174 13.94 4.26 4.77
C LEU A 174 14.28 5.08 3.51
N PRO A 175 15.00 6.22 3.61
CA PRO A 175 15.45 6.98 2.44
C PRO A 175 16.23 6.16 1.41
N ILE A 176 16.99 5.13 1.83
CA ILE A 176 17.72 4.24 0.93
C ILE A 176 16.76 3.37 0.13
N LEU A 177 15.78 2.76 0.80
CA LEU A 177 14.78 1.91 0.16
C LEU A 177 13.89 2.70 -0.80
N VAL A 178 13.41 3.86 -0.36
CA VAL A 178 12.60 4.78 -1.18
C VAL A 178 13.42 5.33 -2.34
N GLY A 179 14.65 5.76 -2.10
CA GLY A 179 15.56 6.29 -3.13
C GLY A 179 15.82 5.27 -4.24
N PHE A 180 16.10 4.02 -3.88
CA PHE A 180 16.25 2.91 -4.84
C PHE A 180 14.97 2.69 -5.65
N SER A 181 13.85 2.52 -4.98
CA SER A 181 12.57 2.20 -5.62
C SER A 181 12.04 3.34 -6.48
N ALA A 182 12.08 4.58 -5.96
CA ALA A 182 11.61 5.77 -6.67
C ALA A 182 12.47 6.09 -7.90
N THR A 183 13.81 6.05 -7.79
CA THR A 183 14.69 6.30 -8.93
C THR A 183 14.47 5.28 -10.04
N LYS A 184 14.29 3.99 -9.69
CA LYS A 184 13.89 2.94 -10.65
C LYS A 184 12.56 3.26 -11.32
N MET A 185 11.56 3.68 -10.56
CA MET A 185 10.23 4.04 -11.07
C MET A 185 10.31 5.27 -12.00
N PHE A 186 11.12 6.28 -11.67
CA PHE A 186 11.38 7.45 -12.51
C PHE A 186 12.28 7.13 -13.71
N GLY A 187 12.79 5.88 -13.82
CA GLY A 187 13.59 5.39 -14.95
C GLY A 187 15.04 5.88 -14.94
N GLY A 188 15.60 6.21 -13.78
CA GLY A 188 17.02 6.39 -13.52
C GLY A 188 17.66 5.13 -12.95
N ASN A 189 18.94 5.20 -12.63
CA ASN A 189 19.70 4.11 -12.03
C ASN A 189 19.34 3.94 -10.54
N PRO A 190 18.74 2.81 -10.14
CA PRO A 190 18.27 2.61 -8.76
C PRO A 190 19.41 2.59 -7.73
N TYR A 191 20.62 2.20 -8.11
CA TYR A 191 21.76 2.22 -7.20
C TYR A 191 22.23 3.65 -6.88
N LEU A 192 22.14 4.57 -7.86
CA LEU A 192 22.40 5.99 -7.58
C LEU A 192 21.30 6.57 -6.67
N GLY A 193 20.06 6.11 -6.82
CA GLY A 193 18.97 6.42 -5.89
C GLY A 193 19.24 5.93 -4.47
N ALA A 194 19.78 4.72 -4.31
CA ALA A 194 20.23 4.22 -3.02
C ALA A 194 21.35 5.08 -2.43
N VAL A 195 22.35 5.45 -3.23
CA VAL A 195 23.46 6.35 -2.80
C VAL A 195 22.90 7.69 -2.33
N MET A 196 21.94 8.28 -3.05
CA MET A 196 21.26 9.50 -2.59
C MET A 196 20.59 9.30 -1.23
N GLY A 197 19.87 8.18 -1.05
CA GLY A 197 19.29 7.83 0.24
C GLY A 197 20.31 7.67 1.36
N MET A 198 21.47 7.05 1.08
CA MET A 198 22.58 6.92 2.04
C MET A 198 23.14 8.29 2.44
N ILE A 199 23.33 9.20 1.47
CA ILE A 199 23.77 10.58 1.72
C ILE A 199 22.76 11.29 2.65
N MET A 200 21.47 11.12 2.40
CA MET A 200 20.39 11.78 3.17
C MET A 200 20.26 11.26 4.61
N VAL A 201 20.80 10.08 4.93
CA VAL A 201 20.80 9.51 6.30
C VAL A 201 22.20 9.31 6.85
N SER A 202 23.20 9.98 6.28
CA SER A 202 24.60 9.88 6.74
C SER A 202 24.73 10.19 8.22
N GLY A 203 25.55 9.44 8.93
CA GLY A 203 25.84 9.66 10.35
C GLY A 203 26.50 11.00 10.68
N ASP A 204 27.05 11.70 9.67
CA ASP A 204 27.59 13.04 9.82
C ASP A 204 26.52 14.13 9.97
N LEU A 205 25.25 13.80 9.65
CA LEU A 205 24.11 14.71 9.74
C LEU A 205 23.44 14.61 11.11
N LEU A 206 22.89 15.71 11.59
CA LEU A 206 21.97 15.67 12.74
C LEU A 206 20.80 14.76 12.39
N ASN A 207 20.51 13.80 13.27
CA ASN A 207 19.39 12.89 13.07
C ASN A 207 18.05 13.65 12.98
N ALA A 208 17.22 13.33 11.98
CA ALA A 208 15.95 14.01 11.76
C ALA A 208 15.01 13.96 12.98
N TYR A 209 15.06 12.89 13.76
CA TYR A 209 14.25 12.77 14.99
C TYR A 209 14.69 13.71 16.11
N SER A 210 15.94 14.20 16.09
CA SER A 210 16.46 15.16 17.07
C SER A 210 16.35 16.61 16.59
N TYR A 211 15.87 16.84 15.36
CA TYR A 211 15.85 18.17 14.74
C TYR A 211 14.96 19.17 15.51
N GLY A 212 13.77 18.73 15.96
CA GLY A 212 12.87 19.60 16.75
C GLY A 212 13.49 20.10 18.05
N THR A 213 14.19 19.21 18.77
CA THR A 213 14.92 19.56 19.99
C THR A 213 16.06 20.53 19.67
N ALA A 214 16.85 20.23 18.64
CA ALA A 214 17.98 21.09 18.24
C ALA A 214 17.55 22.49 17.80
N ILE A 215 16.36 22.65 17.20
CA ILE A 215 15.78 23.98 16.87
C ILE A 215 15.50 24.76 18.16
N THR A 216 14.84 24.11 19.14
CA THR A 216 14.47 24.76 20.42
C THR A 216 15.70 25.18 21.23
N GLU A 217 16.76 24.40 21.14
CA GLU A 217 18.04 24.66 21.84
C GLU A 217 19.00 25.57 21.03
N GLY A 218 18.68 25.87 19.77
CA GLY A 218 19.57 26.65 18.90
C GLY A 218 20.87 25.93 18.52
N THR A 219 20.88 24.58 18.56
CA THR A 219 22.07 23.71 18.37
C THR A 219 22.09 23.03 16.99
N VAL A 220 21.29 23.46 16.03
CA VAL A 220 21.26 22.89 14.67
C VAL A 220 22.61 23.10 13.98
N PRO A 221 23.34 22.02 13.62
CA PRO A 221 24.62 22.16 12.94
C PRO A 221 24.42 22.65 11.50
N VAL A 222 25.37 23.42 10.98
CA VAL A 222 25.31 24.03 9.65
C VAL A 222 26.62 23.86 8.88
N TRP A 223 26.51 23.89 7.55
CA TRP A 223 27.65 24.13 6.64
C TRP A 223 27.67 25.58 6.21
N HIS A 224 28.84 26.19 6.19
CA HIS A 224 29.05 27.53 5.64
C HIS A 224 29.81 27.41 4.30
N ILE A 225 29.16 27.74 3.20
CA ILE A 225 29.72 27.71 1.85
C ILE A 225 29.63 29.15 1.29
N GLY A 226 30.69 29.93 1.50
CA GLY A 226 30.63 31.35 1.20
C GLY A 226 29.58 32.10 2.01
N ALA A 227 28.60 32.71 1.34
CA ALA A 227 27.48 33.39 1.97
C ALA A 227 26.29 32.46 2.29
N LEU A 228 26.33 31.21 1.85
CA LEU A 228 25.25 30.24 2.08
C LEU A 228 25.47 29.51 3.41
N THR A 229 24.43 29.51 4.24
CA THR A 229 24.34 28.68 5.45
C THR A 229 23.32 27.57 5.19
N ILE A 230 23.74 26.31 5.27
CA ILE A 230 22.94 25.13 4.95
C ILE A 230 22.85 24.27 6.20
N GLU A 231 21.63 23.92 6.63
CA GLU A 231 21.42 23.04 7.78
C GLU A 231 21.99 21.63 7.50
N LYS A 232 22.76 21.13 8.45
CA LYS A 232 23.37 19.80 8.39
C LYS A 232 22.45 18.77 9.05
N VAL A 233 21.25 18.57 8.47
CA VAL A 233 20.17 17.75 9.04
C VAL A 233 19.83 16.61 8.10
N GLY A 234 19.69 15.41 8.67
CA GLY A 234 19.31 14.20 7.95
C GLY A 234 17.80 14.11 7.63
N TYR A 235 17.44 13.06 6.92
CA TYR A 235 16.08 12.81 6.42
C TYR A 235 15.56 11.44 6.85
N GLN A 236 15.99 10.93 8.01
CA GLN A 236 15.49 9.68 8.59
C GLN A 236 13.96 9.75 8.74
N GLY A 237 13.25 8.68 8.38
CA GLY A 237 11.80 8.59 8.48
C GLY A 237 11.02 9.48 7.50
N THR A 238 11.69 10.29 6.66
CA THR A 238 10.99 11.16 5.70
C THR A 238 10.81 10.50 4.33
N VAL A 239 9.76 10.88 3.63
CA VAL A 239 9.37 10.32 2.33
C VAL A 239 9.45 11.36 1.20
N LEU A 240 8.79 12.50 1.37
CA LEU A 240 8.66 13.51 0.30
C LEU A 240 10.01 14.08 -0.17
N PRO A 241 10.96 14.42 0.73
CA PRO A 241 12.28 14.86 0.31
C PRO A 241 13.01 13.84 -0.55
N VAL A 242 12.88 12.54 -0.20
CA VAL A 242 13.54 11.44 -0.91
C VAL A 242 12.92 11.22 -2.29
N LEU A 243 11.59 11.27 -2.40
CA LEU A 243 10.87 11.18 -3.68
C LEU A 243 11.29 12.30 -4.63
N ALA A 244 11.37 13.53 -4.13
CA ALA A 244 11.80 14.68 -4.91
C ALA A 244 13.26 14.54 -5.35
N ALA A 245 14.15 14.16 -4.43
CA ALA A 245 15.56 13.90 -4.75
C ALA A 245 15.71 12.80 -5.81
N ALA A 246 14.98 11.70 -5.71
CA ALA A 246 14.99 10.60 -6.68
C ALA A 246 14.49 11.03 -8.07
N ALA A 247 13.45 11.87 -8.12
CA ALA A 247 12.94 12.42 -9.38
C ALA A 247 13.96 13.35 -10.05
N ILE A 248 14.59 14.23 -9.27
CA ILE A 248 15.63 15.16 -9.75
C ILE A 248 16.86 14.36 -10.23
N LEU A 249 17.30 13.36 -9.45
CA LEU A 249 18.41 12.49 -9.81
C LEU A 249 18.17 11.83 -11.17
N ALA A 250 17.02 11.17 -11.34
CA ALA A 250 16.67 10.50 -12.58
C ALA A 250 16.55 11.48 -13.77
N PHE A 251 16.09 12.70 -13.52
CA PHE A 251 16.03 13.75 -14.55
C PHE A 251 17.43 14.20 -14.96
N ILE A 252 18.31 14.51 -14.01
CA ILE A 252 19.69 14.96 -14.27
C ILE A 252 20.47 13.86 -14.99
N GLU A 253 20.42 12.61 -14.48
CA GLU A 253 21.07 11.45 -15.09
C GLU A 253 20.69 11.29 -16.56
N LYS A 254 19.38 11.29 -16.87
CA LYS A 254 18.89 11.20 -18.26
C LYS A 254 19.32 12.36 -19.16
N LYS A 255 19.52 13.53 -18.61
CA LYS A 255 20.03 14.69 -19.36
C LYS A 255 21.52 14.56 -19.61
N LEU A 256 22.29 14.16 -18.60
CA LEU A 256 23.74 14.00 -18.70
C LEU A 256 24.12 12.90 -19.69
N HIS A 257 23.44 11.76 -19.72
CA HIS A 257 23.64 10.72 -20.73
C HIS A 257 23.50 11.20 -22.19
N LYS A 258 22.83 12.33 -22.43
CA LYS A 258 22.67 12.91 -23.78
C LYS A 258 23.75 13.94 -24.13
N VAL A 259 24.46 14.46 -23.12
CA VAL A 259 25.41 15.57 -23.28
C VAL A 259 26.85 15.13 -23.04
N VAL A 260 27.05 14.18 -22.15
CA VAL A 260 28.37 13.66 -21.81
C VAL A 260 28.85 12.72 -22.93
N PRO A 261 30.08 12.87 -23.42
CA PRO A 261 30.66 11.96 -24.40
C PRO A 261 30.69 10.51 -23.89
N GLU A 262 30.44 9.54 -24.77
CA GLU A 262 30.28 8.13 -24.43
C GLU A 262 31.44 7.55 -23.61
N TYR A 263 32.70 7.95 -23.90
CA TYR A 263 33.89 7.48 -23.20
C TYR A 263 34.03 8.01 -21.76
N LEU A 264 33.30 9.09 -21.40
CA LEU A 264 33.28 9.66 -20.03
C LEU A 264 31.93 9.39 -19.32
N ASP A 265 30.93 8.90 -20.03
CA ASP A 265 29.55 8.81 -19.55
C ASP A 265 29.44 7.95 -18.27
N ASN A 266 30.07 6.78 -18.25
CA ASN A 266 30.09 5.89 -17.09
C ASN A 266 30.81 6.47 -15.85
N LEU A 267 31.63 7.50 -16.00
CA LEU A 267 32.36 8.14 -14.91
C LEU A 267 31.69 9.44 -14.47
N LEU A 268 31.42 10.33 -15.41
CA LEU A 268 30.94 11.69 -15.11
C LEU A 268 29.45 11.73 -14.83
N THR A 269 28.63 10.99 -15.57
CA THR A 269 27.17 11.04 -15.39
C THR A 269 26.72 10.60 -14.00
N PRO A 270 27.18 9.46 -13.43
CA PRO A 270 26.84 9.10 -12.05
C PRO A 270 27.34 10.12 -11.02
N ALA A 271 28.60 10.54 -11.13
CA ALA A 271 29.23 11.46 -10.19
C ALA A 271 28.51 12.82 -10.16
N LEU A 272 28.29 13.42 -11.33
CA LEU A 272 27.62 14.71 -11.45
C LEU A 272 26.14 14.63 -11.08
N SER A 273 25.46 13.55 -11.44
CA SER A 273 24.05 13.34 -11.06
C SER A 273 23.87 13.33 -9.56
N VAL A 274 24.70 12.57 -8.84
CA VAL A 274 24.64 12.50 -7.37
C VAL A 274 25.07 13.83 -6.75
N LEU A 275 26.18 14.42 -7.17
CA LEU A 275 26.70 15.68 -6.62
C LEU A 275 25.66 16.81 -6.73
N VAL A 276 25.14 17.04 -7.93
CA VAL A 276 24.18 18.14 -8.18
C VAL A 276 22.88 17.88 -7.44
N THR A 277 22.39 16.64 -7.45
CA THR A 277 21.15 16.27 -6.72
C THR A 277 21.33 16.44 -5.22
N ALA A 278 22.44 15.98 -4.64
CA ALA A 278 22.72 16.13 -3.22
C ALA A 278 22.77 17.61 -2.83
N PHE A 279 23.49 18.42 -3.59
CA PHE A 279 23.58 19.87 -3.34
C PHE A 279 22.20 20.53 -3.37
N LEU A 280 21.38 20.28 -4.40
CA LEU A 280 20.03 20.79 -4.49
C LEU A 280 19.13 20.31 -3.35
N THR A 281 19.31 19.05 -2.94
CA THR A 281 18.50 18.46 -1.85
C THR A 281 18.77 19.18 -0.53
N PHE A 282 20.04 19.40 -0.15
CA PHE A 282 20.34 20.06 1.12
C PHE A 282 20.14 21.58 1.10
N THR A 283 20.24 22.23 -0.06
CA THR A 283 20.08 23.69 -0.15
C THR A 283 18.64 24.15 -0.25
N VAL A 284 17.81 23.44 -1.03
CA VAL A 284 16.45 23.92 -1.38
C VAL A 284 15.41 22.81 -1.24
N VAL A 285 15.59 21.71 -1.96
CA VAL A 285 14.51 20.75 -2.20
C VAL A 285 14.09 20.05 -0.91
N GLY A 286 15.05 19.65 -0.09
CA GLY A 286 14.80 18.92 1.15
C GLY A 286 14.03 19.75 2.17
N GLY A 287 14.41 21.02 2.36
CA GLY A 287 13.69 21.95 3.25
C GLY A 287 12.27 22.20 2.80
N VAL A 288 12.07 22.52 1.52
CA VAL A 288 10.73 22.75 0.94
C VAL A 288 9.86 21.50 1.07
N MET A 289 10.41 20.32 0.77
CA MET A 289 9.66 19.07 0.85
C MET A 289 9.38 18.63 2.29
N ARG A 290 10.25 18.95 3.25
CA ARG A 290 10.00 18.75 4.69
C ARG A 290 8.81 19.59 5.12
N THR A 291 8.82 20.89 4.85
CA THR A 291 7.71 21.81 5.15
C THR A 291 6.39 21.36 4.50
N ALA A 292 6.45 20.90 3.24
CA ALA A 292 5.26 20.36 2.57
C ALA A 292 4.75 19.08 3.25
N GLY A 293 5.65 18.20 3.71
CA GLY A 293 5.31 17.02 4.49
C GLY A 293 4.63 17.37 5.82
N ASP A 294 5.16 18.36 6.53
CA ASP A 294 4.59 18.85 7.79
C ASP A 294 3.18 19.45 7.58
N TRP A 295 2.96 20.19 6.50
CA TRP A 295 1.62 20.70 6.17
C TRP A 295 0.62 19.59 5.87
N ILE A 296 1.02 18.55 5.12
CA ILE A 296 0.16 17.39 4.86
C ILE A 296 -0.18 16.68 6.17
N THR A 297 0.83 16.41 7.00
CA THR A 297 0.68 15.75 8.30
C THR A 297 -0.24 16.54 9.22
N ASN A 298 0.02 17.84 9.38
CA ASN A 298 -0.80 18.72 10.21
C ASN A 298 -2.23 18.86 9.67
N GLY A 299 -2.41 18.91 8.36
CA GLY A 299 -3.72 18.93 7.72
C GLY A 299 -4.53 17.66 8.01
N ILE A 300 -3.89 16.49 7.95
CA ILE A 300 -4.54 15.20 8.26
C ILE A 300 -4.87 15.08 9.74
N LEU A 301 -3.96 15.49 10.63
CA LEU A 301 -4.22 15.52 12.06
C LEU A 301 -5.37 16.47 12.39
N TRP A 302 -5.36 17.69 11.84
CA TRP A 302 -6.45 18.65 12.01
C TRP A 302 -7.80 18.09 11.53
N LEU A 303 -7.82 17.43 10.40
CA LEU A 303 -9.04 16.80 9.86
C LEU A 303 -9.53 15.67 10.78
N HIS A 304 -8.60 14.82 11.25
CA HIS A 304 -8.90 13.74 12.18
C HIS A 304 -9.49 14.30 13.51
N ASP A 305 -8.86 15.30 14.07
CA ASP A 305 -9.27 15.89 15.35
C ASP A 305 -10.59 16.68 15.22
N THR A 306 -10.79 17.36 14.08
CA THR A 306 -12.02 18.17 13.85
C THR A 306 -13.22 17.27 13.58
N LEU A 307 -13.09 16.24 12.74
CA LEU A 307 -14.19 15.33 12.43
C LEU A 307 -14.38 14.23 13.47
N GLY A 308 -13.33 13.93 14.25
CA GLY A 308 -13.36 12.94 15.32
C GLY A 308 -14.00 11.62 14.89
N VAL A 309 -14.92 11.12 15.69
CA VAL A 309 -15.61 9.83 15.48
C VAL A 309 -16.34 9.75 14.15
N VAL A 310 -16.92 10.87 13.69
CA VAL A 310 -17.62 10.93 12.39
C VAL A 310 -16.63 10.76 11.25
N GLY A 311 -15.46 11.40 11.35
CA GLY A 311 -14.37 11.23 10.38
C GLY A 311 -13.87 9.79 10.32
N GLY A 312 -13.67 9.17 11.49
CA GLY A 312 -13.30 7.75 11.59
C GLY A 312 -14.33 6.83 10.93
N PHE A 313 -15.62 7.07 11.18
CA PHE A 313 -16.71 6.32 10.55
C PHE A 313 -16.69 6.45 9.01
N ILE A 314 -16.62 7.68 8.50
CA ILE A 314 -16.60 7.94 7.05
C ILE A 314 -15.37 7.30 6.41
N PHE A 315 -14.19 7.48 7.01
CA PHE A 315 -12.94 6.94 6.47
C PHE A 315 -12.96 5.41 6.49
N GLY A 316 -13.43 4.79 7.56
CA GLY A 316 -13.61 3.35 7.65
C GLY A 316 -14.58 2.81 6.59
N PHE A 317 -15.66 3.56 6.28
CA PHE A 317 -16.62 3.18 5.25
C PHE A 317 -16.03 3.20 3.84
N ILE A 318 -15.22 4.22 3.52
CA ILE A 318 -14.62 4.37 2.19
C ILE A 318 -13.31 3.58 2.01
N TYR A 319 -12.74 3.03 3.08
CA TYR A 319 -11.44 2.35 3.02
C TYR A 319 -11.47 1.10 2.13
N ALA A 320 -12.58 0.33 2.15
CA ALA A 320 -12.75 -0.84 1.27
C ALA A 320 -12.74 -0.48 -0.23
N PRO A 321 -13.47 0.53 -0.71
CA PRO A 321 -13.31 1.08 -2.07
C PRO A 321 -11.88 1.53 -2.39
N LEU A 322 -11.18 2.18 -1.44
CA LEU A 322 -9.77 2.56 -1.63
C LEU A 322 -8.86 1.34 -1.78
N THR A 323 -9.11 0.29 -0.98
CA THR A 323 -8.38 -0.97 -1.08
C THR A 323 -8.64 -1.66 -2.42
N MET A 324 -9.88 -1.70 -2.87
CA MET A 324 -10.27 -2.28 -4.15
C MET A 324 -9.55 -1.64 -5.34
N THR A 325 -9.34 -0.33 -5.31
CA THR A 325 -8.63 0.42 -6.35
C THR A 325 -7.11 0.42 -6.20
N GLY A 326 -6.59 -0.10 -5.08
CA GLY A 326 -5.17 -0.05 -4.73
C GLY A 326 -4.69 1.33 -4.21
N MET A 327 -5.60 2.30 -4.08
CA MET A 327 -5.28 3.66 -3.63
C MET A 327 -4.83 3.71 -2.15
N HIS A 328 -5.24 2.73 -1.32
CA HIS A 328 -4.80 2.64 0.08
C HIS A 328 -3.26 2.59 0.24
N HIS A 329 -2.52 2.10 -0.76
CA HIS A 329 -1.05 2.11 -0.71
C HIS A 329 -0.45 3.52 -0.74
N SER A 330 -1.18 4.52 -1.25
CA SER A 330 -0.74 5.92 -1.22
C SER A 330 -0.81 6.55 0.18
N LEU A 331 -1.51 5.91 1.11
CA LEU A 331 -1.56 6.36 2.51
C LEU A 331 -0.31 5.94 3.31
N LEU A 332 0.47 4.96 2.82
CA LEU A 332 1.65 4.49 3.54
C LEU A 332 2.71 5.57 3.80
N PRO A 333 3.05 6.47 2.84
CA PRO A 333 3.93 7.60 3.13
C PRO A 333 3.41 8.50 4.25
N VAL A 334 2.11 8.72 4.30
CA VAL A 334 1.46 9.54 5.33
C VAL A 334 1.50 8.83 6.68
N ASP A 335 1.19 7.52 6.72
CA ASP A 335 1.28 6.70 7.93
C ASP A 335 2.69 6.76 8.54
N ILE A 336 3.73 6.63 7.72
CA ILE A 336 5.12 6.72 8.16
C ILE A 336 5.45 8.11 8.73
N GLN A 337 4.98 9.19 8.11
CA GLN A 337 5.19 10.55 8.61
C GLN A 337 4.47 10.80 9.94
N LEU A 338 3.23 10.31 10.08
CA LEU A 338 2.48 10.37 11.33
C LEU A 338 3.17 9.59 12.46
N ILE A 339 3.68 8.40 12.14
CA ILE A 339 4.46 7.60 13.11
C ILE A 339 5.71 8.37 13.56
N ALA A 340 6.43 8.99 12.64
CA ALA A 340 7.59 9.83 12.97
C ALA A 340 7.23 11.05 13.83
N ALA A 341 6.00 11.57 13.70
CA ALA A 341 5.46 12.65 14.52
C ALA A 341 4.92 12.18 15.88
N GLY A 342 4.97 10.88 16.21
CA GLY A 342 4.62 10.33 17.52
C GLY A 342 3.49 9.32 17.55
N GLY A 343 2.89 8.99 16.41
CA GLY A 343 1.88 7.95 16.25
C GLY A 343 0.92 8.20 15.11
N SER A 344 0.37 7.14 14.53
CA SER A 344 -0.60 7.20 13.43
C SER A 344 -1.88 6.44 13.79
N PHE A 345 -3.00 6.91 13.27
CA PHE A 345 -4.30 6.23 13.37
C PHE A 345 -4.64 5.41 12.13
N LEU A 346 -3.92 5.61 11.01
CA LEU A 346 -4.25 5.02 9.71
C LEU A 346 -4.17 3.49 9.71
N PHE A 347 -3.21 2.94 10.40
CA PHE A 347 -3.05 1.49 10.51
C PHE A 347 -4.21 0.84 11.27
N ALA A 348 -4.70 1.45 12.35
CA ALA A 348 -5.85 0.95 13.10
C ALA A 348 -7.13 0.92 12.24
N ILE A 349 -7.32 1.94 11.39
CA ILE A 349 -8.42 1.99 10.41
C ILE A 349 -8.28 0.89 9.35
N ALA A 350 -7.06 0.70 8.81
CA ALA A 350 -6.77 -0.38 7.87
C ALA A 350 -7.08 -1.76 8.46
N ALA A 351 -6.71 -1.97 9.73
CA ALA A 351 -6.96 -3.22 10.43
C ALA A 351 -8.46 -3.48 10.66
N CYS A 352 -9.22 -2.45 11.06
CA CYS A 352 -10.68 -2.54 11.17
C CYS A 352 -11.32 -2.93 9.83
N ASN A 353 -10.87 -2.35 8.70
CA ASN A 353 -11.34 -2.74 7.38
C ASN A 353 -11.01 -4.20 7.06
N ASN A 354 -9.76 -4.62 7.28
CA ASN A 354 -9.33 -5.97 6.94
C ASN A 354 -10.08 -7.03 7.74
N VAL A 355 -10.28 -6.78 9.03
CA VAL A 355 -11.01 -7.68 9.92
C VAL A 355 -12.51 -7.67 9.60
N ALA A 356 -13.10 -6.54 9.21
CA ALA A 356 -14.48 -6.48 8.73
C ALA A 356 -14.69 -7.29 7.44
N GLN A 357 -13.74 -7.20 6.48
CA GLN A 357 -13.74 -8.03 5.27
C GLN A 357 -13.69 -9.52 5.64
N GLY A 358 -12.86 -9.89 6.60
CA GLY A 358 -12.76 -11.26 7.13
C GLY A 358 -14.07 -11.74 7.75
N GLY A 359 -14.69 -10.91 8.61
CA GLY A 359 -15.97 -11.21 9.25
C GLY A 359 -17.10 -11.42 8.24
N ALA A 360 -17.23 -10.51 7.27
CA ALA A 360 -18.21 -10.62 6.20
C ALA A 360 -17.99 -11.87 5.34
N THR A 361 -16.73 -12.20 5.02
CA THR A 361 -16.36 -13.39 4.26
C THR A 361 -16.69 -14.68 5.02
N LEU A 362 -16.38 -14.73 6.32
CA LEU A 362 -16.74 -15.88 7.16
C LEU A 362 -18.25 -16.07 7.28
N ALA A 363 -19.02 -14.99 7.36
CA ALA A 363 -20.49 -15.05 7.31
C ALA A 363 -20.99 -15.58 5.96
N ALA A 364 -20.35 -15.19 4.87
CA ALA A 364 -20.68 -15.67 3.52
C ALA A 364 -20.54 -17.19 3.37
N MET A 365 -19.68 -17.86 4.17
CA MET A 365 -19.60 -19.31 4.23
C MET A 365 -20.94 -19.98 4.58
N PHE A 366 -21.69 -19.37 5.51
CA PHE A 366 -23.01 -19.90 5.91
C PHE A 366 -24.11 -19.59 4.89
N CYS A 367 -23.94 -18.53 4.11
CA CYS A 367 -24.93 -18.06 3.15
C CYS A 367 -24.76 -18.66 1.75
N ALA A 368 -23.54 -19.04 1.38
CA ALA A 368 -23.23 -19.59 0.05
C ALA A 368 -23.88 -20.98 -0.15
N LYS A 369 -24.42 -21.23 -1.35
CA LYS A 369 -24.99 -22.53 -1.74
C LYS A 369 -23.91 -23.51 -2.23
N ASP A 370 -22.91 -22.99 -2.93
CA ASP A 370 -21.83 -23.78 -3.53
C ASP A 370 -20.77 -24.21 -2.51
N LYS A 371 -20.43 -25.50 -2.47
CA LYS A 371 -19.40 -26.06 -1.58
C LYS A 371 -18.01 -25.43 -1.83
N LYS A 372 -17.69 -25.12 -3.09
CA LYS A 372 -16.40 -24.48 -3.46
C LYS A 372 -16.31 -23.07 -2.90
N MET A 373 -17.42 -22.29 -3.01
CA MET A 373 -17.50 -20.95 -2.44
C MET A 373 -17.34 -20.99 -0.91
N LYS A 374 -17.95 -21.95 -0.22
CA LYS A 374 -17.78 -22.15 1.23
C LYS A 374 -16.32 -22.34 1.62
N SER A 375 -15.61 -23.24 0.91
CA SER A 375 -14.19 -23.52 1.17
C SER A 375 -13.32 -22.27 0.94
N ILE A 376 -13.56 -21.51 -0.14
CA ILE A 376 -12.86 -20.27 -0.42
C ILE A 376 -13.14 -19.23 0.67
N ALA A 377 -14.38 -19.12 1.14
CA ALA A 377 -14.77 -18.17 2.17
C ALA A 377 -14.06 -18.42 3.50
N VAL A 378 -13.88 -19.69 3.91
CA VAL A 378 -13.13 -20.02 5.13
C VAL A 378 -11.68 -19.58 5.01
N SER A 379 -10.96 -20.06 3.99
CA SER A 379 -9.53 -19.80 3.86
C SER A 379 -9.22 -18.31 3.64
N SER A 380 -10.01 -17.63 2.82
CA SER A 380 -9.82 -16.20 2.57
C SER A 380 -10.28 -15.31 3.72
N GLY A 381 -11.32 -15.73 4.46
CA GLY A 381 -11.73 -15.02 5.67
C GLY A 381 -10.65 -15.04 6.75
N ILE A 382 -10.03 -16.21 7.00
CA ILE A 382 -8.89 -16.33 7.92
C ILE A 382 -7.71 -15.48 7.42
N SER A 383 -7.41 -15.52 6.13
CA SER A 383 -6.36 -14.68 5.52
C SER A 383 -6.58 -13.19 5.80
N ALA A 384 -7.83 -12.71 5.68
CA ALA A 384 -8.16 -11.31 5.94
C ALA A 384 -8.01 -10.92 7.41
N LEU A 385 -8.33 -11.82 8.36
CA LEU A 385 -8.08 -11.61 9.79
C LEU A 385 -6.58 -11.45 10.10
N LEU A 386 -5.71 -12.07 9.30
CA LEU A 386 -4.26 -11.96 9.41
C LEU A 386 -3.68 -10.77 8.63
N GLY A 387 -4.53 -9.97 7.96
CA GLY A 387 -4.14 -8.75 7.25
C GLY A 387 -3.99 -8.88 5.74
N ILE A 388 -4.35 -10.02 5.13
CA ILE A 388 -4.30 -10.24 3.67
C ILE A 388 -5.74 -10.34 3.15
N THR A 389 -6.28 -9.23 2.65
CA THR A 389 -7.71 -9.07 2.33
C THR A 389 -8.08 -9.40 0.89
N GLU A 390 -7.15 -9.41 -0.04
CA GLU A 390 -7.43 -9.58 -1.47
C GLU A 390 -8.22 -10.86 -1.78
N PRO A 391 -7.89 -12.03 -1.21
CA PRO A 391 -8.69 -13.24 -1.44
C PRO A 391 -10.12 -13.14 -0.92
N ALA A 392 -10.33 -12.50 0.23
CA ALA A 392 -11.64 -12.29 0.83
C ALA A 392 -12.48 -11.31 0.00
N MET A 393 -11.90 -10.16 -0.33
CA MET A 393 -12.57 -9.09 -1.07
C MET A 393 -12.92 -9.51 -2.49
N PHE A 394 -11.94 -9.96 -3.28
CA PHE A 394 -12.14 -10.30 -4.70
C PHE A 394 -12.68 -11.70 -4.90
N GLY A 395 -12.33 -12.64 -4.02
CA GLY A 395 -12.74 -14.03 -4.12
C GLY A 395 -14.18 -14.28 -3.68
N VAL A 396 -14.68 -13.52 -2.71
CA VAL A 396 -15.98 -13.74 -2.06
C VAL A 396 -16.84 -12.48 -2.01
N ASN A 397 -16.38 -11.43 -1.29
CA ASN A 397 -17.24 -10.30 -0.91
C ASN A 397 -17.78 -9.52 -2.12
N LEU A 398 -16.92 -9.20 -3.10
CA LEU A 398 -17.34 -8.52 -4.33
C LEU A 398 -18.19 -9.41 -5.23
N LYS A 399 -17.95 -10.72 -5.27
CA LYS A 399 -18.77 -11.66 -6.06
C LYS A 399 -20.18 -11.76 -5.53
N MET A 400 -20.33 -11.86 -4.22
CA MET A 400 -21.65 -11.96 -3.57
C MET A 400 -22.29 -10.57 -3.34
N LYS A 401 -21.55 -9.47 -3.58
CA LYS A 401 -21.93 -8.05 -3.45
C LYS A 401 -22.30 -7.63 -2.03
N TYR A 402 -23.32 -8.22 -1.41
CA TYR A 402 -23.79 -7.83 -0.09
C TYR A 402 -22.76 -7.98 1.05
N PRO A 403 -21.85 -8.98 1.07
CA PRO A 403 -20.81 -9.03 2.08
C PRO A 403 -19.82 -7.87 1.96
N PHE A 404 -19.60 -7.34 0.75
CA PHE A 404 -18.75 -6.17 0.56
C PHE A 404 -19.32 -4.92 1.25
N TYR A 405 -20.63 -4.65 1.06
CA TYR A 405 -21.30 -3.53 1.74
C TYR A 405 -21.36 -3.74 3.25
N ALA A 406 -21.58 -4.97 3.70
CA ALA A 406 -21.56 -5.32 5.11
C ALA A 406 -20.18 -5.07 5.74
N ALA A 407 -19.11 -5.42 5.02
CA ALA A 407 -17.73 -5.15 5.45
C ALA A 407 -17.43 -3.65 5.53
N MET A 408 -17.89 -2.86 4.55
CA MET A 408 -17.76 -1.39 4.61
C MET A 408 -18.40 -0.82 5.88
N PHE A 409 -19.62 -1.28 6.20
CA PHE A 409 -20.31 -0.84 7.40
C PHE A 409 -19.62 -1.33 8.69
N GLY A 410 -19.20 -2.60 8.73
CA GLY A 410 -18.45 -3.15 9.86
C GLY A 410 -17.14 -2.39 10.10
N SER A 411 -16.41 -2.06 9.03
CA SER A 411 -15.22 -1.20 9.09
C SER A 411 -15.55 0.18 9.66
N ALA A 412 -16.61 0.83 9.17
CA ALA A 412 -17.03 2.16 9.62
C ALA A 412 -17.28 2.21 11.13
N VAL A 413 -18.00 1.23 11.67
CA VAL A 413 -18.33 1.18 13.11
C VAL A 413 -17.10 0.92 13.96
N GLY A 414 -16.22 -0.01 13.56
CA GLY A 414 -14.97 -0.26 14.25
C GLY A 414 -14.00 0.93 14.19
N CYS A 415 -13.91 1.58 13.03
CA CYS A 415 -13.11 2.80 12.87
C CYS A 415 -13.62 3.95 13.71
N ALA A 416 -14.93 4.12 13.84
CA ALA A 416 -15.52 5.10 14.77
C ALA A 416 -15.07 4.83 16.22
N TYR A 417 -15.02 3.58 16.65
CA TYR A 417 -14.59 3.21 17.99
C TYR A 417 -13.08 3.45 18.20
N VAL A 418 -12.21 3.02 17.29
CA VAL A 418 -10.75 3.23 17.44
C VAL A 418 -10.39 4.71 17.39
N THR A 419 -11.14 5.52 16.62
CA THR A 419 -10.98 6.99 16.63
C THR A 419 -11.46 7.60 17.94
N LEU A 420 -12.62 7.18 18.46
CA LEU A 420 -13.14 7.63 19.76
C LEU A 420 -12.14 7.37 20.90
N THR A 421 -11.44 6.25 20.85
CA THR A 421 -10.49 5.82 21.89
C THR A 421 -9.05 6.20 21.56
N ASN A 422 -8.83 7.00 20.50
CA ASN A 422 -7.53 7.52 20.06
C ASN A 422 -6.46 6.42 19.95
N VAL A 423 -6.79 5.31 19.28
CA VAL A 423 -5.87 4.22 19.05
C VAL A 423 -4.81 4.63 18.03
N GLN A 424 -3.55 4.57 18.42
CA GLN A 424 -2.41 4.95 17.58
C GLN A 424 -1.42 3.80 17.42
N ASN A 425 -0.87 3.65 16.22
CA ASN A 425 0.25 2.76 15.93
C ASN A 425 1.59 3.52 15.99
N ILE A 426 2.62 2.81 16.40
CA ILE A 426 4.01 3.29 16.50
C ILE A 426 4.91 2.68 15.42
N SER A 427 4.39 1.72 14.67
CA SER A 427 5.07 1.09 13.54
C SER A 427 4.05 0.58 12.53
N PRO A 428 4.39 0.54 11.23
CA PRO A 428 3.62 -0.23 10.26
C PRO A 428 3.76 -1.73 10.52
N GLY A 429 2.76 -2.51 10.12
CA GLY A 429 2.77 -3.96 10.31
C GLY A 429 1.73 -4.67 9.46
N ALA A 430 1.34 -5.88 9.88
CA ALA A 430 0.22 -6.60 9.27
C ALA A 430 -1.10 -6.07 9.86
N ALA A 431 -1.88 -5.36 9.05
CA ALA A 431 -3.13 -4.74 9.48
C ALA A 431 -4.24 -5.78 9.69
N GLY A 432 -4.23 -6.46 10.82
CA GLY A 432 -5.14 -7.52 11.23
C GLY A 432 -4.99 -7.83 12.71
N ILE A 433 -5.40 -9.03 13.14
CA ILE A 433 -5.32 -9.43 14.56
C ILE A 433 -3.88 -9.31 15.08
N ILE A 434 -2.88 -9.73 14.29
CA ILE A 434 -1.47 -9.69 14.69
C ILE A 434 -0.98 -8.24 14.88
N GLY A 435 -1.63 -7.27 14.25
CA GLY A 435 -1.24 -5.87 14.28
C GLY A 435 -1.30 -5.20 15.66
N PHE A 436 -1.91 -5.84 16.68
CA PHE A 436 -2.00 -5.28 18.03
C PHE A 436 -0.62 -4.93 18.62
N VAL A 437 0.42 -5.66 18.25
CA VAL A 437 1.81 -5.43 18.69
C VAL A 437 2.38 -4.11 18.17
N CYS A 438 1.85 -3.58 17.06
CA CYS A 438 2.26 -2.31 16.47
C CYS A 438 1.56 -1.09 17.12
N ILE A 439 0.62 -1.32 18.04
CA ILE A 439 -0.16 -0.29 18.69
C ILE A 439 0.56 0.21 19.96
N LYS A 440 0.47 1.51 20.20
CA LYS A 440 0.95 2.13 21.43
C LYS A 440 0.31 1.44 22.66
N SER A 441 1.10 1.11 23.69
CA SER A 441 0.72 0.21 24.78
C SER A 441 -0.66 0.51 25.39
N GLY A 442 -0.98 1.78 25.67
CA GLY A 442 -2.29 2.18 26.21
C GLY A 442 -3.49 1.99 25.26
N GLY A 443 -3.24 1.77 23.95
CA GLY A 443 -4.27 1.59 22.93
C GLY A 443 -4.55 0.13 22.55
N MET A 444 -3.72 -0.82 22.96
CA MET A 444 -3.79 -2.23 22.50
C MET A 444 -5.15 -2.89 22.76
N LEU A 445 -5.71 -2.70 23.97
CA LEU A 445 -7.02 -3.23 24.33
C LEU A 445 -8.12 -2.63 23.46
N ASN A 446 -8.11 -1.30 23.31
CA ASN A 446 -9.09 -0.60 22.48
C ASN A 446 -8.96 -0.98 21.00
N TYR A 447 -7.75 -1.24 20.50
CA TYR A 447 -7.54 -1.80 19.17
C TYR A 447 -8.23 -3.17 19.00
N MET A 448 -8.00 -4.08 19.95
CA MET A 448 -8.63 -5.42 19.92
C MET A 448 -10.16 -5.33 19.98
N ILE A 449 -10.71 -4.44 20.79
CA ILE A 449 -12.15 -4.18 20.85
C ILE A 449 -12.65 -3.63 19.50
N GLY A 450 -11.95 -2.65 18.91
CA GLY A 450 -12.32 -2.03 17.64
C GLY A 450 -12.35 -3.02 16.49
N ILE A 451 -11.33 -3.88 16.35
CA ILE A 451 -11.32 -4.91 15.31
C ILE A 451 -12.36 -6.01 15.57
N LEU A 452 -12.64 -6.34 16.85
CA LEU A 452 -13.72 -7.27 17.21
C LEU A 452 -15.09 -6.71 16.85
N ILE A 453 -15.33 -5.42 17.11
CA ILE A 453 -16.54 -4.72 16.65
C ILE A 453 -16.67 -4.82 15.13
N SER A 454 -15.59 -4.54 14.40
CA SER A 454 -15.55 -4.63 12.92
C SER A 454 -15.92 -6.04 12.43
N LEU A 455 -15.34 -7.07 13.07
CA LEU A 455 -15.61 -8.47 12.78
C LEU A 455 -17.10 -8.81 12.97
N VAL A 456 -17.61 -8.53 14.17
CA VAL A 456 -18.96 -8.91 14.58
C VAL A 456 -20.01 -8.17 13.75
N VAL A 457 -19.82 -6.86 13.54
CA VAL A 457 -20.74 -6.06 12.73
C VAL A 457 -20.72 -6.51 11.27
N GLY A 458 -19.51 -6.69 10.67
CA GLY A 458 -19.38 -7.19 9.31
C GLY A 458 -20.01 -8.56 9.12
N PHE A 459 -19.83 -9.46 10.08
CA PHE A 459 -20.46 -10.79 10.09
C PHE A 459 -21.99 -10.68 10.22
N ALA A 460 -22.49 -9.97 11.24
CA ALA A 460 -23.92 -9.88 11.54
C ALA A 460 -24.71 -9.19 10.40
N VAL A 461 -24.17 -8.09 9.85
CA VAL A 461 -24.79 -7.38 8.74
C VAL A 461 -24.82 -8.26 7.48
N THR A 462 -23.77 -9.05 7.22
CA THR A 462 -23.76 -10.02 6.12
C THR A 462 -24.88 -11.06 6.29
N MET A 463 -25.01 -11.63 7.50
CA MET A 463 -26.08 -12.60 7.80
C MET A 463 -27.48 -11.97 7.67
N ALA A 464 -27.65 -10.72 8.06
CA ALA A 464 -28.92 -10.00 7.93
C ALA A 464 -29.26 -9.72 6.46
N LEU A 465 -28.31 -9.22 5.68
CA LEU A 465 -28.51 -8.90 4.26
C LEU A 465 -28.77 -10.16 3.41
N SER A 466 -28.18 -11.30 3.77
CA SER A 466 -28.41 -12.57 3.06
C SER A 466 -29.87 -13.03 3.08
N LYS A 467 -30.65 -12.59 4.07
CA LYS A 467 -32.06 -12.91 4.19
C LYS A 467 -32.95 -12.01 3.33
N HIS A 468 -32.43 -10.91 2.83
CA HIS A 468 -33.19 -9.95 2.02
C HIS A 468 -33.43 -10.49 0.61
N SER A 469 -34.66 -10.33 0.07
CA SER A 469 -35.08 -10.90 -1.22
C SER A 469 -34.17 -10.53 -2.41
N LYS A 470 -33.65 -9.31 -2.43
CA LYS A 470 -32.72 -8.83 -3.48
C LYS A 470 -31.40 -9.60 -3.58
N PHE A 471 -31.01 -10.36 -2.55
CA PHE A 471 -29.72 -11.05 -2.46
C PHE A 471 -29.85 -12.58 -2.36
N LYS A 472 -31.08 -13.10 -2.42
CA LYS A 472 -31.36 -14.56 -2.33
C LYS A 472 -30.95 -15.37 -3.55
N GLU A 473 -30.67 -14.72 -4.69
CA GLU A 473 -30.42 -15.38 -5.99
C GLU A 473 -28.93 -15.52 -6.34
N VAL A 474 -28.00 -15.10 -5.44
CA VAL A 474 -26.55 -15.19 -5.70
C VAL A 474 -25.93 -16.42 -5.05
#